data_444bcfbc04d4f7960f9f50f6f849a2b8
#
_entry.id   444bcfbc04d4f7960f9f50f6f849a2b8
#
_cell.length_a   1.000
_cell.length_b   1.000
_cell.length_c   1.000
_cell.angle_alpha   90.00
_cell.angle_beta   90.00
_cell.angle_gamma   90.00
#
_symmetry.space_group_name_H-M   'P 1'
#
loop_
_entity.id
_entity.type
_entity.pdbx_description
1 polymer ?
#
loop_
_entity_poly.entity_id
_entity_poly.type
_entity_poly.pdbx_seq_one_letter_code
_entity_poly.pdbx_strand_id
1 'polypeptide(L)'
;MRQENSSRLTKWREPLPTELRSASVVLSERDLSTTMPVPLHGRCDQVFDNGRFLYVVDTKRRKKPAVYLRDVIQLSVYRVILERESQRLIGYHRSVSPTGYVRVTGYGTTSYLQVKLLTTTQVVALWNRYWELKTRKAAANPRVAVVQVCSACDQAPRCPRYQY
;
A
#
# COMPACT_ATOMS: atom_id res chain seq x y z
N MET A 1 -34.61 -40.74 -18.74
CA MET A 1 -33.62 -39.72 -19.20
C MET A 1 -33.72 -38.52 -18.31
N ARG A 2 -32.81 -38.38 -17.37
CA ARG A 2 -32.67 -37.16 -16.51
C ARG A 2 -31.59 -36.33 -17.18
N GLN A 3 -31.94 -35.14 -17.65
CA GLN A 3 -30.97 -34.14 -18.10
C GLN A 3 -30.28 -33.53 -16.87
N GLU A 4 -29.00 -33.77 -16.74
CA GLU A 4 -28.14 -33.09 -15.78
C GLU A 4 -27.96 -31.63 -16.26
N ASN A 5 -28.59 -30.75 -15.50
CA ASN A 5 -28.43 -29.32 -15.66
C ASN A 5 -27.07 -28.93 -15.04
N SER A 6 -26.00 -29.04 -15.84
CA SER A 6 -24.67 -28.57 -15.47
C SER A 6 -24.72 -27.04 -15.41
N SER A 7 -25.01 -26.48 -14.23
CA SER A 7 -24.87 -25.06 -13.97
C SER A 7 -23.40 -24.70 -14.14
N ARG A 8 -23.06 -24.05 -15.25
CA ARG A 8 -21.78 -23.39 -15.47
C ARG A 8 -21.64 -22.28 -14.42
N LEU A 9 -21.07 -22.63 -13.26
CA LEU A 9 -20.49 -21.65 -12.37
C LEU A 9 -19.41 -20.89 -13.17
N THR A 10 -19.76 -19.73 -13.67
CA THR A 10 -18.78 -18.79 -14.21
C THR A 10 -17.84 -18.43 -13.08
N LYS A 11 -16.69 -19.09 -13.07
CA LYS A 11 -15.63 -18.89 -12.09
C LYS A 11 -15.12 -17.46 -12.29
N TRP A 12 -15.63 -16.56 -11.47
CA TRP A 12 -15.26 -15.14 -11.51
C TRP A 12 -13.76 -15.03 -11.23
N ARG A 13 -12.98 -14.69 -12.25
CA ARG A 13 -11.53 -14.52 -12.13
C ARG A 13 -11.22 -13.02 -12.11
N GLU A 14 -10.63 -12.57 -11.03
CA GLU A 14 -10.05 -11.22 -11.00
C GLU A 14 -8.97 -11.07 -12.08
N PRO A 15 -8.87 -9.87 -12.70
CA PRO A 15 -7.83 -9.57 -13.69
C PRO A 15 -6.48 -9.33 -12.99
N LEU A 16 -5.88 -10.41 -12.46
CA LEU A 16 -4.59 -10.32 -11.80
C LEU A 16 -3.47 -9.90 -12.77
N PRO A 17 -2.56 -9.01 -12.34
CA PRO A 17 -1.31 -8.73 -13.02
C PRO A 17 -0.53 -10.01 -13.31
N THR A 18 0.27 -10.00 -14.36
CA THR A 18 1.01 -11.20 -14.82
C THR A 18 1.88 -11.78 -13.70
N GLU A 19 2.54 -10.92 -12.91
CA GLU A 19 3.42 -11.30 -11.82
C GLU A 19 2.68 -11.98 -10.66
N LEU A 20 1.38 -11.75 -10.53
CA LEU A 20 0.54 -12.29 -9.46
C LEU A 20 -0.28 -13.52 -9.89
N ARG A 21 -0.37 -13.84 -11.20
CA ARG A 21 -1.22 -14.93 -11.68
C ARG A 21 -0.82 -16.32 -11.17
N SER A 22 0.49 -16.54 -11.01
CA SER A 22 1.07 -17.79 -10.50
C SER A 22 1.59 -17.65 -9.06
N ALA A 23 1.42 -16.49 -8.44
CA ALA A 23 1.88 -16.23 -7.10
C ALA A 23 0.91 -16.78 -6.05
N SER A 24 1.46 -17.19 -4.91
CA SER A 24 0.69 -17.61 -3.74
C SER A 24 0.54 -16.44 -2.77
N VAL A 25 -0.63 -16.30 -2.15
CA VAL A 25 -0.80 -15.38 -1.01
C VAL A 25 -0.12 -15.97 0.21
N VAL A 26 0.90 -15.29 0.72
CA VAL A 26 1.69 -15.73 1.88
C VAL A 26 1.33 -14.99 3.17
N LEU A 27 0.77 -13.79 3.06
CA LEU A 27 0.17 -13.03 4.17
C LEU A 27 -1.15 -12.41 3.72
N SER A 28 -2.14 -12.42 4.61
CA SER A 28 -3.43 -11.76 4.41
C SER A 28 -3.90 -11.14 5.73
N GLU A 29 -4.35 -9.87 5.67
CA GLU A 29 -4.86 -9.12 6.82
C GLU A 29 -3.92 -9.20 8.05
N ARG A 30 -2.62 -9.02 7.83
CA ARG A 30 -1.59 -9.25 8.84
C ARG A 30 -0.98 -7.95 9.35
N ASP A 31 -0.86 -7.86 10.69
CA ASP A 31 -0.09 -6.78 11.32
C ASP A 31 1.41 -7.02 11.08
N LEU A 32 2.07 -5.99 10.57
CA LEU A 32 3.49 -5.96 10.29
C LEU A 32 4.18 -4.92 11.18
N SER A 33 5.36 -5.24 11.68
CA SER A 33 6.18 -4.30 12.44
C SER A 33 7.65 -4.61 12.33
N THR A 34 8.47 -3.57 12.43
CA THR A 34 9.93 -3.67 12.59
C THR A 34 10.41 -2.51 13.45
N THR A 35 11.55 -2.67 14.11
CA THR A 35 12.22 -1.59 14.83
C THR A 35 13.37 -0.98 14.02
N MET A 36 13.80 -1.64 12.96
CA MET A 36 14.94 -1.23 12.14
C MET A 36 14.55 -1.06 10.66
N PRO A 37 15.14 -0.06 9.96
CA PRO A 37 16.10 0.95 10.43
C PRO A 37 15.47 2.04 11.29
N VAL A 38 14.15 2.16 11.28
CA VAL A 38 13.31 3.02 12.13
C VAL A 38 12.05 2.24 12.53
N PRO A 39 11.39 2.59 13.66
CA PRO A 39 10.16 1.91 14.05
C PRO A 39 9.05 2.13 13.01
N LEU A 40 8.62 1.04 12.38
CA LEU A 40 7.53 1.03 11.40
C LEU A 40 6.51 -0.03 11.80
N HIS A 41 5.24 0.25 11.54
CA HIS A 41 4.15 -0.71 11.73
C HIS A 41 3.01 -0.41 10.76
N GLY A 42 2.18 -1.40 10.54
CA GLY A 42 0.96 -1.28 9.76
C GLY A 42 0.32 -2.64 9.54
N ARG A 43 -0.89 -2.64 8.99
CA ARG A 43 -1.62 -3.85 8.63
C ARG A 43 -1.68 -3.95 7.12
N CYS A 44 -1.07 -5.00 6.57
CA CYS A 44 -1.13 -5.23 5.12
C CYS A 44 -2.36 -6.06 4.77
N ASP A 45 -2.98 -5.77 3.62
CA ASP A 45 -4.10 -6.55 3.12
C ASP A 45 -3.61 -7.89 2.58
N GLN A 46 -2.66 -7.88 1.65
CA GLN A 46 -2.12 -9.10 1.06
C GLN A 46 -0.64 -8.95 0.66
N VAL A 47 0.09 -10.06 0.82
CA VAL A 47 1.44 -10.23 0.25
C VAL A 47 1.44 -11.49 -0.58
N PHE A 48 1.88 -11.37 -1.82
CA PHE A 48 2.02 -12.47 -2.76
C PHE A 48 3.49 -12.84 -2.93
N ASP A 49 3.79 -14.14 -3.00
CA ASP A 49 5.11 -14.67 -3.38
C ASP A 49 5.01 -15.37 -4.73
N ASN A 50 5.75 -14.90 -5.74
CA ASN A 50 5.80 -15.54 -7.05
C ASN A 50 7.02 -16.46 -7.24
N GLY A 51 7.70 -16.80 -6.14
CA GLY A 51 8.91 -17.63 -6.15
C GLY A 51 10.20 -16.81 -6.32
N ARG A 52 10.12 -15.58 -6.83
CA ARG A 52 11.27 -14.67 -7.01
C ARG A 52 11.21 -13.47 -6.08
N PHE A 53 10.04 -12.85 -5.96
CA PHE A 53 9.81 -11.66 -5.16
C PHE A 53 8.51 -11.75 -4.36
N LEU A 54 8.50 -11.03 -3.24
CA LEU A 54 7.26 -10.67 -2.54
C LEU A 54 6.68 -9.40 -3.17
N TYR A 55 5.38 -9.41 -3.41
CA TYR A 55 4.60 -8.26 -3.89
C TYR A 55 3.58 -7.83 -2.84
N VAL A 56 3.63 -6.58 -2.45
CA VAL A 56 2.64 -5.99 -1.55
C VAL A 56 1.44 -5.51 -2.35
N VAL A 57 0.26 -5.85 -1.89
CA VAL A 57 -1.02 -5.44 -2.48
C VAL A 57 -1.90 -4.85 -1.39
N ASP A 58 -2.43 -3.67 -1.63
CA ASP A 58 -3.34 -2.98 -0.72
C ASP A 58 -4.63 -2.63 -1.44
N THR A 59 -5.77 -2.94 -0.82
CA THR A 59 -7.09 -2.81 -1.42
C THR A 59 -7.73 -1.49 -1.02
N LYS A 60 -8.20 -0.75 -2.01
CA LYS A 60 -8.91 0.52 -1.80
C LYS A 60 -10.27 0.50 -2.49
N ARG A 61 -11.30 0.92 -1.80
CA ARG A 61 -12.63 1.14 -2.40
C ARG A 61 -12.71 2.57 -2.92
N ARG A 62 -12.83 2.73 -4.25
CA ARG A 62 -12.83 4.03 -4.92
C ARG A 62 -13.79 4.05 -6.11
N LYS A 63 -14.37 5.23 -6.37
CA LYS A 63 -15.22 5.45 -7.55
C LYS A 63 -14.44 5.36 -8.87
N LYS A 64 -13.18 5.84 -8.86
CA LYS A 64 -12.28 5.81 -10.02
C LYS A 64 -10.97 5.14 -9.64
N PRO A 65 -10.37 4.32 -10.53
CA PRO A 65 -9.04 3.78 -10.32
C PRO A 65 -8.03 4.92 -10.25
N ALA A 66 -7.38 5.07 -9.08
CA ALA A 66 -6.37 6.10 -8.85
C ALA A 66 -5.40 5.65 -7.75
N VAL A 67 -4.15 6.10 -7.85
CA VAL A 67 -3.12 5.94 -6.82
C VAL A 67 -2.83 7.31 -6.23
N TYR A 68 -2.77 7.39 -4.91
CA TYR A 68 -2.40 8.59 -4.18
C TYR A 68 -1.07 8.41 -3.47
N LEU A 69 -0.40 9.52 -3.16
CA LEU A 69 0.91 9.50 -2.48
C LEU A 69 0.87 8.69 -1.17
N ARG A 70 -0.22 8.78 -0.41
CA ARG A 70 -0.42 7.99 0.82
C ARG A 70 -0.39 6.47 0.58
N ASP A 71 -0.90 6.01 -0.57
CA ASP A 71 -0.89 4.59 -0.92
C ASP A 71 0.53 4.13 -1.25
N VAL A 72 1.29 4.99 -1.97
CA VAL A 72 2.71 4.75 -2.26
C VAL A 72 3.50 4.63 -0.96
N ILE A 73 3.31 5.56 -0.03
CA ILE A 73 4.00 5.55 1.27
C ILE A 73 3.62 4.30 2.06
N GLN A 74 2.32 3.97 2.15
CA GLN A 74 1.82 2.81 2.89
C GLN A 74 2.45 1.51 2.38
N LEU A 75 2.37 1.26 1.06
CA LEU A 75 2.97 0.08 0.44
C LEU A 75 4.49 0.04 0.61
N SER A 76 5.15 1.22 0.57
CA SER A 76 6.60 1.31 0.76
C SER A 76 7.03 0.99 2.19
N VAL A 77 6.24 1.37 3.19
CA VAL A 77 6.44 0.97 4.59
C VAL A 77 6.35 -0.56 4.72
N TYR A 78 5.35 -1.19 4.12
CA TYR A 78 5.22 -2.66 4.13
C TYR A 78 6.41 -3.33 3.46
N ARG A 79 6.90 -2.78 2.34
CA ARG A 79 8.12 -3.24 1.69
C ARG A 79 9.30 -3.26 2.67
N VAL A 80 9.58 -2.14 3.35
CA VAL A 80 10.72 -2.03 4.29
C VAL A 80 10.59 -3.04 5.43
N ILE A 81 9.38 -3.22 5.99
CA ILE A 81 9.15 -4.20 7.03
C ILE A 81 9.41 -5.63 6.52
N LEU A 82 8.89 -5.99 5.36
CA LEU A 82 9.05 -7.31 4.76
C LEU A 82 10.49 -7.61 4.38
N GLU A 83 11.25 -6.63 3.88
CA GLU A 83 12.69 -6.79 3.60
C GLU A 83 13.49 -7.18 4.84
N ARG A 84 13.04 -6.77 6.03
CA ARG A 84 13.70 -7.08 7.31
C ARG A 84 13.14 -8.32 7.98
N GLU A 85 11.85 -8.49 7.95
CA GLU A 85 11.13 -9.41 8.81
C GLU A 85 10.56 -10.64 8.07
N SER A 86 10.81 -10.80 6.77
CA SER A 86 10.23 -11.90 5.98
C SER A 86 10.48 -13.27 6.61
N GLN A 87 11.71 -13.55 7.09
CA GLN A 87 12.03 -14.79 7.78
C GLN A 87 11.11 -15.05 8.99
N ARG A 88 10.84 -14.02 9.78
CA ARG A 88 9.97 -14.12 10.97
C ARG A 88 8.50 -14.24 10.60
N LEU A 89 8.08 -13.55 9.52
CA LEU A 89 6.69 -13.44 9.13
C LEU A 89 6.17 -14.63 8.32
N ILE A 90 7.01 -15.17 7.42
CA ILE A 90 6.64 -16.22 6.48
C ILE A 90 7.54 -17.47 6.54
N GLY A 91 8.51 -17.50 7.45
CA GLY A 91 9.38 -18.67 7.67
C GLY A 91 10.60 -18.77 6.76
N TYR A 92 10.76 -17.85 5.80
CA TYR A 92 11.91 -17.80 4.89
C TYR A 92 12.24 -16.37 4.46
N HIS A 93 13.46 -16.17 3.99
CA HIS A 93 13.88 -14.88 3.45
C HIS A 93 13.55 -14.78 1.96
N ARG A 94 12.91 -13.68 1.57
CA ARG A 94 12.59 -13.39 0.17
C ARG A 94 12.70 -11.88 -0.10
N SER A 95 13.34 -11.53 -1.21
CA SER A 95 13.41 -10.14 -1.65
C SER A 95 12.03 -9.58 -1.97
N VAL A 96 11.80 -8.32 -1.63
CA VAL A 96 10.55 -7.63 -1.95
C VAL A 96 10.69 -6.90 -3.29
N SER A 97 9.68 -7.00 -4.14
CA SER A 97 9.65 -6.28 -5.41
C SER A 97 9.77 -4.76 -5.22
N PRO A 98 10.50 -4.05 -6.10
CA PRO A 98 10.51 -2.58 -6.11
C PRO A 98 9.17 -1.99 -6.56
N THR A 99 8.24 -2.82 -7.00
CA THR A 99 6.86 -2.44 -7.34
C THR A 99 5.85 -3.21 -6.50
N GLY A 100 4.73 -2.58 -6.20
CA GLY A 100 3.56 -3.17 -5.57
C GLY A 100 2.30 -2.81 -6.32
N TYR A 101 1.14 -3.13 -5.75
CA TYR A 101 -0.14 -2.88 -6.41
C TYR A 101 -1.16 -2.27 -5.46
N VAL A 102 -1.88 -1.26 -5.95
CA VAL A 102 -3.13 -0.82 -5.34
C VAL A 102 -4.26 -1.53 -6.09
N ARG A 103 -4.94 -2.43 -5.39
CA ARG A 103 -6.15 -3.09 -5.88
C ARG A 103 -7.34 -2.18 -5.62
N VAL A 104 -7.87 -1.57 -6.65
CA VAL A 104 -9.04 -0.68 -6.53
C VAL A 104 -10.30 -1.44 -6.87
N THR A 105 -11.23 -1.45 -5.91
CA THR A 105 -12.57 -2.03 -6.08
C THR A 105 -13.63 -0.93 -6.09
N GLY A 106 -14.59 -1.02 -6.99
CA GLY A 106 -15.72 -0.08 -7.06
C GLY A 106 -16.63 -0.36 -8.25
N TYR A 107 -17.93 -0.12 -8.09
CA TYR A 107 -18.93 -0.28 -9.16
C TYR A 107 -18.87 -1.59 -9.96
N GLY A 108 -18.60 -2.71 -9.27
CA GLY A 108 -18.53 -4.03 -9.91
C GLY A 108 -17.25 -4.30 -10.70
N THR A 109 -16.28 -3.40 -10.65
CA THR A 109 -14.98 -3.56 -11.32
C THR A 109 -13.85 -3.67 -10.30
N THR A 110 -12.81 -4.42 -10.67
CA THR A 110 -11.55 -4.50 -9.92
C THR A 110 -10.40 -4.17 -10.86
N SER A 111 -9.53 -3.28 -10.42
CA SER A 111 -8.34 -2.86 -11.16
C SER A 111 -7.11 -2.95 -10.27
N TYR A 112 -6.00 -3.43 -10.83
CA TYR A 112 -4.70 -3.45 -10.17
C TYR A 112 -3.82 -2.36 -10.77
N LEU A 113 -3.48 -1.37 -9.97
CA LEU A 113 -2.64 -0.26 -10.39
C LEU A 113 -1.22 -0.48 -9.85
N GLN A 114 -0.27 -0.66 -10.77
CA GLN A 114 1.13 -0.84 -10.40
C GLN A 114 1.70 0.44 -9.82
N VAL A 115 2.50 0.31 -8.76
CA VAL A 115 3.10 1.41 -8.01
C VAL A 115 4.58 1.14 -7.84
N LYS A 116 5.41 2.11 -8.22
CA LYS A 116 6.83 2.11 -7.85
C LYS A 116 6.96 2.47 -6.38
N LEU A 117 7.56 1.57 -5.60
CA LEU A 117 7.74 1.73 -4.15
C LEU A 117 8.98 2.58 -3.85
N LEU A 118 8.90 3.34 -2.77
CA LEU A 118 10.04 4.08 -2.24
C LEU A 118 11.11 3.12 -1.73
N THR A 119 12.36 3.55 -1.81
CA THR A 119 13.48 2.84 -1.19
C THR A 119 13.45 2.97 0.33
N THR A 120 14.16 2.08 1.02
CA THR A 120 14.33 2.16 2.48
C THR A 120 14.86 3.54 2.91
N THR A 121 15.84 4.09 2.20
CA THR A 121 16.38 5.43 2.47
C THR A 121 15.33 6.52 2.37
N GLN A 122 14.46 6.45 1.36
CA GLN A 122 13.36 7.42 1.18
C GLN A 122 12.30 7.30 2.29
N VAL A 123 11.96 6.07 2.71
CA VAL A 123 11.03 5.85 3.84
C VAL A 123 11.62 6.38 5.14
N VAL A 124 12.90 6.14 5.41
CA VAL A 124 13.60 6.68 6.59
C VAL A 124 13.62 8.22 6.56
N ALA A 125 13.87 8.83 5.39
CA ALA A 125 13.84 10.28 5.25
C ALA A 125 12.44 10.86 5.56
N LEU A 126 11.37 10.20 5.10
CA LEU A 126 10.00 10.59 5.44
C LEU A 126 9.70 10.45 6.94
N TRP A 127 10.16 9.37 7.57
CA TRP A 127 10.02 9.14 9.01
C TRP A 127 10.76 10.22 9.82
N ASN A 128 12.01 10.55 9.47
CA ASN A 128 12.78 11.62 10.09
C ASN A 128 12.06 12.96 9.95
N ARG A 129 11.59 13.26 8.73
CA ARG A 129 10.87 14.50 8.44
C ARG A 129 9.58 14.62 9.25
N TYR A 130 8.84 13.53 9.42
CA TYR A 130 7.64 13.50 10.27
C TYR A 130 7.97 13.91 11.70
N TRP A 131 9.04 13.34 12.26
CA TRP A 131 9.44 13.64 13.65
C TRP A 131 10.00 15.05 13.82
N GLU A 132 10.77 15.56 12.86
CA GLU A 132 11.22 16.95 12.84
C GLU A 132 10.04 17.93 12.91
N LEU A 133 9.01 17.68 12.10
CA LEU A 133 7.80 18.49 12.09
C LEU A 133 7.01 18.34 13.41
N LYS A 134 6.85 17.11 13.90
CA LYS A 134 6.11 16.82 15.12
C LYS A 134 6.78 17.43 16.35
N THR A 135 8.09 17.41 16.42
CA THR A 135 8.88 18.00 17.51
C THR A 135 9.18 19.48 17.33
N ARG A 136 8.64 20.11 16.27
CA ARG A 136 8.85 21.53 15.93
C ARG A 136 10.31 21.91 15.67
N LYS A 137 11.18 20.94 15.36
CA LYS A 137 12.59 21.19 14.98
C LYS A 137 12.73 21.74 13.56
N ALA A 138 11.67 21.61 12.75
CA ALA A 138 11.64 22.15 11.40
C ALA A 138 10.29 22.81 11.13
N ALA A 139 10.30 23.85 10.28
CA ALA A 139 9.06 24.49 9.83
C ALA A 139 8.33 23.59 8.84
N ALA A 140 7.01 23.49 9.00
CA ALA A 140 6.18 22.89 7.99
C ALA A 140 6.18 23.77 6.72
N ASN A 141 6.42 23.15 5.57
CA ASN A 141 6.20 23.79 4.26
C ASN A 141 5.18 22.94 3.49
N PRO A 142 3.89 23.05 3.86
CA PRO A 142 2.85 22.22 3.26
C PRO A 142 2.69 22.58 1.78
N ARG A 143 2.53 21.56 0.95
CA ARG A 143 2.03 21.77 -0.41
C ARG A 143 0.54 22.10 -0.31
N VAL A 144 0.12 23.11 -1.06
CA VAL A 144 -1.31 23.41 -1.17
C VAL A 144 -1.98 22.18 -1.82
N ALA A 145 -2.89 21.58 -1.09
CA ALA A 145 -3.75 20.52 -1.61
C ALA A 145 -4.96 21.16 -2.34
N VAL A 146 -5.87 20.34 -2.80
CA VAL A 146 -7.15 20.83 -3.31
C VAL A 146 -7.95 21.48 -2.20
N VAL A 147 -8.74 22.50 -2.54
CA VAL A 147 -9.49 23.34 -1.57
C VAL A 147 -10.29 22.49 -0.57
N GLN A 148 -10.93 21.40 -1.03
CA GLN A 148 -11.72 20.51 -0.17
C GLN A 148 -10.89 19.83 0.94
N VAL A 149 -9.60 19.54 0.69
CA VAL A 149 -8.71 18.96 1.68
C VAL A 149 -8.24 20.05 2.64
N CYS A 150 -7.95 21.23 2.14
CA CYS A 150 -7.52 22.37 2.97
C CYS A 150 -8.64 22.85 3.90
N SER A 151 -9.89 22.94 3.43
CA SER A 151 -11.04 23.36 4.24
C SER A 151 -11.37 22.39 5.37
N ALA A 152 -11.08 21.09 5.20
CA ALA A 152 -11.28 20.06 6.21
C ALA A 152 -10.02 19.81 7.09
N CYS A 153 -8.98 20.63 6.95
CA CYS A 153 -7.72 20.44 7.65
C CYS A 153 -7.73 21.17 9.00
N ASP A 154 -7.47 20.45 10.09
CA ASP A 154 -7.37 21.03 11.45
C ASP A 154 -6.27 22.10 11.56
N GLN A 155 -5.30 22.11 10.64
CA GLN A 155 -4.23 23.10 10.59
C GLN A 155 -4.53 24.29 9.68
N ALA A 156 -5.68 24.31 8.98
CA ALA A 156 -6.03 25.38 8.05
C ALA A 156 -5.89 26.79 8.67
N PRO A 157 -6.38 27.08 9.88
CA PRO A 157 -6.27 28.41 10.51
C PRO A 157 -4.82 28.86 10.76
N ARG A 158 -3.88 27.94 10.81
CA ARG A 158 -2.46 28.20 11.10
C ARG A 158 -1.57 27.92 9.88
N CYS A 159 -2.16 27.52 8.75
CA CYS A 159 -1.42 27.17 7.57
C CYS A 159 -1.02 28.44 6.80
N PRO A 160 0.27 28.70 6.58
CA PRO A 160 0.72 29.92 5.90
C PRO A 160 0.34 29.96 4.41
N ARG A 161 -0.16 28.83 3.88
CA ARG A 161 -0.59 28.70 2.48
C ARG A 161 -2.09 28.58 2.30
N TYR A 162 -2.86 28.61 3.38
CA TYR A 162 -4.31 28.65 3.33
C TYR A 162 -4.73 30.11 3.18
N GLN A 163 -5.13 30.48 1.97
CA GLN A 163 -5.72 31.79 1.70
C GLN A 163 -7.23 31.62 1.62
N TYR A 164 -7.95 32.41 2.43
CA TYR A 164 -9.41 32.44 2.48
C TYR A 164 -9.99 33.04 1.20
#